data_e379577c52cf8c86480b704285c9ff48
#
_entry.id   e379577c52cf8c86480b704285c9ff48
#
_cell.length_a   1.000
_cell.length_b   1.000
_cell.length_c   1.000
_cell.angle_alpha   90.00
_cell.angle_beta   90.00
_cell.angle_gamma   90.00
#
_symmetry.space_group_name_H-M   'P 1'
#
loop_
_entity.id
_entity.type
_entity.pdbx_description
1 polymer ?
#
loop_
_entity_poly.entity_id
_entity_poly.type
_entity_poly.pdbx_seq_one_letter_code
_entity_poly.pdbx_strand_id
1 'polypeptide(L)' 'RSMASGEGLFYKVKKGDTLSKIASRQGTSIDKLCKLNRITRRTILRPGQVLRCS' A
#
# COMPACT_ATOMS: atom_id res chain seq x y z
N ARG A 1 15.78 -9.65 1.18
CA ARG A 1 15.35 -9.55 1.41
C ARG A 1 14.88 -8.93 1.79
N SER A 2 14.72 -8.77 1.89
CA SER A 2 14.30 -8.39 2.42
C SER A 2 13.74 -7.81 2.82
N MET A 3 13.68 -7.83 2.85
CA MET A 3 13.15 -7.42 3.34
C MET A 3 12.48 -6.87 3.55
N ALA A 4 12.70 -6.97 3.39
CA ALA A 4 12.07 -6.43 3.68
C ALA A 4 11.16 -6.06 3.94
N SER A 5 11.31 -5.96 3.68
CA SER A 5 10.31 -5.57 4.32
C SER A 5 9.45 -6.66 4.59
N GLY A 6 9.37 -7.05 5.62
CA GLY A 6 8.73 -8.22 6.02
C GLY A 6 7.28 -8.30 5.64
N GLU A 7 6.68 -7.20 5.47
CA GLU A 7 5.29 -7.17 5.07
C GLU A 7 5.12 -7.77 3.70
N GLY A 8 6.20 -7.77 2.95
CA GLY A 8 6.22 -8.45 1.69
C GLY A 8 5.28 -7.89 0.68
N LEU A 9 4.48 -8.76 0.12
CA LEU A 9 3.69 -8.43 -1.06
C LEU A 9 2.40 -7.71 -0.78
N PHE A 10 1.87 -7.83 0.42
CA PHE A 10 0.54 -7.31 0.72
C PHE A 10 0.52 -6.52 2.02
N TYR A 11 -0.38 -5.56 2.06
CA TYR A 11 -0.59 -4.75 3.26
C TYR A 11 -2.09 -4.64 3.52
N LYS A 12 -2.50 -4.92 4.73
CA LYS A 12 -3.90 -4.79 5.12
C LYS A 12 -4.14 -3.38 5.65
N VAL A 13 -5.04 -2.67 5.00
CA VAL A 13 -5.37 -1.29 5.36
C VAL A 13 -6.05 -1.24 6.71
N LYS A 14 -5.64 -0.27 7.52
CA LYS A 14 -6.24 -0.02 8.83
C LYS A 14 -6.95 1.32 8.80
N LYS A 15 -7.86 1.52 9.74
CA LYS A 15 -8.56 2.78 9.86
C LYS A 15 -7.56 3.94 9.96
N GLY A 16 -7.78 4.95 9.15
CA GLY A 16 -6.92 6.14 9.14
C GLY A 16 -5.69 6.04 8.25
N ASP A 17 -5.47 4.90 7.62
CA ASP A 17 -4.35 4.76 6.71
C ASP A 17 -4.61 5.51 5.40
N THR A 18 -3.53 6.01 4.80
CA THR A 18 -3.59 6.66 3.49
C THR A 18 -2.57 6.03 2.58
N LEU A 19 -2.74 6.23 1.27
CA LEU A 19 -1.76 5.73 0.30
C LEU A 19 -0.37 6.26 0.59
N SER A 20 -0.27 7.52 0.98
CA SER A 20 1.02 8.13 1.30
C SER A 20 1.70 7.42 2.46
N LYS A 21 0.95 7.16 3.52
CA LYS A 21 1.50 6.47 4.69
C LYS A 21 1.91 5.05 4.35
N ILE A 22 1.07 4.34 3.60
CA ILE A 22 1.36 2.97 3.21
C ILE A 22 2.59 2.91 2.32
N ALA A 23 2.67 3.81 1.34
CA ALA A 23 3.81 3.85 0.43
C ALA A 23 5.10 4.10 1.19
N SER A 24 5.08 5.05 2.11
CA SER A 24 6.26 5.36 2.93
C SER A 24 6.68 4.16 3.77
N ARG A 25 5.72 3.51 4.38
CA ARG A 25 5.97 2.36 5.24
C ARG A 25 6.55 1.18 4.47
N GLN A 26 6.06 0.99 3.24
CA GLN A 26 6.50 -0.12 2.39
C GLN A 26 7.74 0.23 1.55
N GLY A 27 8.22 1.45 1.66
CA GLY A 27 9.40 1.85 0.90
C GLY A 27 9.12 1.96 -0.60
N THR A 28 7.92 2.34 -0.96
CA THR A 28 7.53 2.47 -2.36
C THR A 28 6.88 3.83 -2.60
N SER A 29 6.40 4.07 -3.82
CA SER A 29 5.73 5.32 -4.15
C SER A 29 4.23 5.11 -4.28
N ILE A 30 3.48 6.20 -4.14
CA ILE A 30 2.03 6.17 -4.33
C ILE A 30 1.71 5.72 -5.74
N ASP A 31 2.44 6.23 -6.73
CA ASP A 31 2.21 5.85 -8.12
C ASP A 31 2.37 4.35 -8.33
N LYS A 32 3.40 3.78 -7.74
CA LYS A 32 3.66 2.35 -7.87
C LYS A 32 2.55 1.54 -7.22
N LEU A 33 2.11 1.95 -6.03
CA LEU A 33 1.00 1.28 -5.37
C LEU A 33 -0.26 1.34 -6.22
N CYS A 34 -0.55 2.49 -6.80
CA CYS A 34 -1.73 2.64 -7.64
C CYS A 34 -1.68 1.72 -8.84
N LYS A 35 -0.53 1.63 -9.50
CA LYS A 35 -0.38 0.76 -10.66
C LYS A 35 -0.56 -0.71 -10.29
N LEU A 36 0.05 -1.12 -9.17
CA LEU A 36 -0.03 -2.52 -8.73
C LEU A 36 -1.46 -2.94 -8.41
N ASN A 37 -2.26 -2.01 -7.91
CA ASN A 37 -3.61 -2.30 -7.46
C ASN A 37 -4.69 -1.82 -8.41
N ARG A 38 -4.31 -1.23 -9.53
CA ARG A 38 -5.23 -0.67 -10.52
C ARG A 38 -6.19 0.34 -9.89
N ILE A 39 -5.64 1.18 -9.04
CA ILE A 39 -6.41 2.24 -8.37
C ILE A 39 -5.76 3.58 -8.71
N THR A 40 -6.43 4.66 -8.29
CA THR A 40 -5.91 6.01 -8.48
C THR A 40 -5.56 6.62 -7.13
N ARG A 41 -4.90 7.76 -7.16
CA ARG A 41 -4.57 8.49 -5.94
C ARG A 41 -5.81 8.94 -5.19
N ARG A 42 -6.95 9.01 -5.87
CA ARG A 42 -8.21 9.44 -5.27
C ARG A 42 -9.02 8.31 -4.70
N THR A 43 -8.56 7.09 -4.89
CA THR A 43 -9.27 5.93 -4.36
C THR A 43 -9.31 6.00 -2.85
N ILE A 44 -10.49 5.83 -2.29
CA ILE A 44 -10.67 5.81 -0.84
C ILE A 44 -10.37 4.42 -0.33
N LEU A 45 -9.45 4.35 0.62
CA LEU A 45 -9.09 3.07 1.24
C LEU A 45 -10.03 2.78 2.40
N ARG A 46 -10.39 1.52 2.53
CA ARG A 46 -11.28 1.08 3.61
C ARG A 46 -10.53 0.12 4.54
N PRO A 47 -10.83 0.18 5.84
CA PRO A 47 -10.23 -0.77 6.78
C PRO A 47 -10.52 -2.20 6.36
N GLY A 48 -9.51 -3.04 6.42
CA GLY A 48 -9.64 -4.43 6.01
C GLY A 48 -9.30 -4.70 4.55
N GLN A 49 -9.18 -3.65 3.75
CA GLN A 49 -8.79 -3.81 2.35
C GLN A 49 -7.33 -4.26 2.28
N VAL A 50 -7.02 -5.13 1.34
CA VAL A 50 -5.65 -5.60 1.14
C VAL A 50 -5.09 -4.95 -0.12
N LEU A 51 -3.92 -4.34 0.02
CA LEU A 51 -3.21 -3.72 -1.09
C LEU A 51 -1.96 -4.52 -1.42
N ARG A 52 -1.70 -4.64 -2.69
CA ARG A 52 -0.48 -5.25 -3.17
C ARG A 52 0.64 -4.22 -3.14
N CYS A 53 1.75 -4.56 -2.52
CA CYS A 53 2.88 -3.64 -2.34
C CYS A 53 4.10 -3.97 -3.21
N SER A 54 4.07 -5.05 -3.88
CA SER A 54 5.16 -5.36 -4.82
C SER A 54 4.76 -6.40 -5.85
#